data_2a6672592aafb2eb0a87c0b210383410
#
_entry.id   2a6672592aafb2eb0a87c0b210383410
#
_cell.length_a   1.000
_cell.length_b   1.000
_cell.length_c   1.000
_cell.angle_alpha   90.00
_cell.angle_beta   90.00
_cell.angle_gamma   90.00
#
_symmetry.space_group_name_H-M   'P 1'
#
loop_
_entity.id
_entity.type
_entity.pdbx_description
1 polymer ?
#
loop_
_entity_poly.entity_id
_entity_poly.type
_entity_poly.pdbx_seq_one_letter_code
_entity_poly.pdbx_strand_id
1 'polypeptide(L)'
;MKIAVIGTGTAGILSIAFVLAYAPEPIEVYSIHNPKKPILGIGESTSTQIPGVLYDSIGFTLLENADELDATAKLGVKFSNWREQEFYSHIMPVCYGMHFDNHSIKEFTFKKFRELFKNFREIHGDVTLIESEETKACVTVDGKKHSFDYVIDCGGYPDDYSDYNLDKP
;
A
#
# COMPACT_ATOMS: atom_id res chain seq x y z
N MET A 1 -20.50 -0.35 1.67
CA MET A 1 -19.56 -1.35 1.10
C MET A 1 -18.39 -1.49 2.06
N LYS A 2 -17.89 -2.72 2.28
CA LYS A 2 -16.73 -3.01 3.15
C LYS A 2 -15.59 -3.54 2.30
N ILE A 3 -14.43 -2.89 2.37
CA ILE A 3 -13.22 -3.28 1.64
C ILE A 3 -12.16 -3.62 2.66
N ALA A 4 -11.56 -4.81 2.56
CA ALA A 4 -10.40 -5.18 3.37
C ALA A 4 -9.12 -5.08 2.53
N VAL A 5 -8.06 -4.56 3.15
CA VAL A 5 -6.71 -4.57 2.61
C VAL A 5 -5.83 -5.35 3.58
N ILE A 6 -5.22 -6.43 3.09
CA ILE A 6 -4.35 -7.30 3.88
C ILE A 6 -2.91 -6.86 3.68
N GLY A 7 -2.18 -6.69 4.78
CA GLY A 7 -0.79 -6.26 4.76
C GLY A 7 -0.62 -4.73 4.86
N THR A 8 0.50 -4.33 5.48
CA THR A 8 0.87 -2.92 5.72
C THR A 8 2.24 -2.56 5.17
N GLY A 9 2.73 -3.32 4.20
CA GLY A 9 3.83 -2.89 3.34
C GLY A 9 3.37 -1.76 2.41
N THR A 10 4.28 -1.26 1.58
CA THR A 10 4.02 -0.15 0.65
C THR A 10 2.76 -0.37 -0.20
N ALA A 11 2.58 -1.57 -0.76
CA ALA A 11 1.40 -1.89 -1.57
C ALA A 11 0.08 -1.75 -0.78
N GLY A 12 0.04 -2.27 0.47
CA GLY A 12 -1.15 -2.17 1.33
C GLY A 12 -1.46 -0.74 1.72
N ILE A 13 -0.46 0.03 2.13
CA ILE A 13 -0.60 1.44 2.49
C ILE A 13 -1.16 2.25 1.32
N LEU A 14 -0.57 2.10 0.13
CA LEU A 14 -1.00 2.82 -1.07
C LEU A 14 -2.39 2.38 -1.55
N SER A 15 -2.74 1.10 -1.40
CA SER A 15 -4.09 0.61 -1.69
C SER A 15 -5.13 1.23 -0.76
N ILE A 16 -4.84 1.32 0.54
CA ILE A 16 -5.70 2.00 1.51
C ILE A 16 -5.86 3.48 1.15
N ALA A 17 -4.75 4.18 0.89
CA ALA A 17 -4.75 5.59 0.50
C ALA A 17 -5.60 5.83 -0.75
N PHE A 18 -5.41 5.00 -1.78
CA PHE A 18 -6.16 5.08 -3.03
C PHE A 18 -7.67 4.86 -2.81
N VAL A 19 -8.04 3.83 -2.05
CA VAL A 19 -9.45 3.53 -1.76
C VAL A 19 -10.09 4.66 -0.96
N LEU A 20 -9.40 5.20 0.04
CA LEU A 20 -9.89 6.32 0.85
C LEU A 20 -10.06 7.61 0.05
N ALA A 21 -9.18 7.86 -0.95
CA ALA A 21 -9.25 9.06 -1.78
C ALA A 21 -10.32 8.99 -2.87
N TYR A 22 -10.51 7.81 -3.50
CA TYR A 22 -11.22 7.74 -4.78
C TYR A 22 -12.42 6.79 -4.83
N ALA A 23 -12.64 5.96 -3.79
CA ALA A 23 -13.78 5.07 -3.82
C ALA A 23 -15.10 5.84 -3.68
N PRO A 24 -16.14 5.43 -4.44
CA PRO A 24 -17.46 6.04 -4.31
C PRO A 24 -18.07 5.72 -2.93
N GLU A 25 -18.79 6.67 -2.38
CA GLU A 25 -19.47 6.55 -1.08
C GLU A 25 -20.67 5.60 -1.10
N PRO A 26 -21.05 5.06 0.09
CA PRO A 26 -20.31 4.97 1.35
C PRO A 26 -19.49 3.68 1.43
N ILE A 27 -18.26 3.78 1.94
CA ILE A 27 -17.37 2.64 2.15
C ILE A 27 -16.85 2.58 3.59
N GLU A 28 -16.52 1.38 4.07
CA GLU A 28 -15.68 1.14 5.25
C GLU A 28 -14.41 0.43 4.78
N VAL A 29 -13.25 0.93 5.18
CA VAL A 29 -11.94 0.37 4.82
C VAL A 29 -11.33 -0.29 6.04
N TYR A 30 -10.95 -1.55 5.89
CA TYR A 30 -10.34 -2.37 6.93
C TYR A 30 -8.91 -2.69 6.55
N SER A 31 -7.94 -2.26 7.36
CA SER A 31 -6.57 -2.75 7.29
C SER A 31 -6.41 -3.99 8.16
N ILE A 32 -5.98 -5.10 7.57
CA ILE A 32 -5.77 -6.36 8.29
C ILE A 32 -4.29 -6.69 8.29
N HIS A 33 -3.68 -6.76 9.47
CA HIS A 33 -2.25 -7.06 9.58
C HIS A 33 -1.87 -7.56 10.97
N ASN A 34 -0.77 -8.30 11.06
CA ASN A 34 -0.15 -8.63 12.33
C ASN A 34 0.93 -7.57 12.64
N PRO A 35 0.75 -6.72 13.67
CA PRO A 35 1.73 -5.69 14.03
C PRO A 35 3.08 -6.24 14.52
N LYS A 36 3.15 -7.54 14.85
CA LYS A 36 4.40 -8.21 15.25
C LYS A 36 5.22 -8.69 14.05
N LYS A 37 4.61 -8.79 12.85
CA LYS A 37 5.34 -9.15 11.63
C LYS A 37 6.04 -7.90 11.09
N PRO A 38 7.37 -7.95 10.90
CA PRO A 38 8.09 -6.83 10.32
C PRO A 38 7.67 -6.62 8.86
N ILE A 39 7.60 -5.38 8.43
CA ILE A 39 7.59 -5.05 7.01
C ILE A 39 9.02 -5.14 6.47
N LEU A 40 9.18 -5.41 5.18
CA LEU A 40 10.48 -5.31 4.53
C LEU A 40 10.94 -3.84 4.57
N GLY A 41 11.91 -3.56 5.43
CA GLY A 41 12.44 -2.21 5.64
C GLY A 41 13.48 -1.81 4.59
N ILE A 42 13.17 -1.98 3.30
CA ILE A 42 13.97 -1.49 2.19
C ILE A 42 13.38 -0.18 1.68
N GLY A 43 14.25 0.76 1.31
CA GLY A 43 13.81 2.03 0.72
C GLY A 43 13.03 1.82 -0.56
N GLU A 44 12.00 2.61 -0.72
CA GLU A 44 11.09 2.54 -1.86
C GLU A 44 11.25 3.74 -2.78
N SER A 45 10.92 3.51 -4.04
CA SER A 45 10.91 4.54 -5.08
C SER A 45 9.58 4.52 -5.82
N THR A 46 8.91 5.67 -5.90
CA THR A 46 7.57 5.73 -6.48
C THR A 46 7.57 6.08 -7.97
N SER A 47 6.41 5.83 -8.60
CA SER A 47 5.98 6.54 -9.80
C SER A 47 5.55 7.97 -9.46
N THR A 48 5.30 8.78 -10.48
CA THR A 48 4.87 10.17 -10.34
C THR A 48 3.42 10.35 -9.85
N GLN A 49 2.63 9.28 -9.85
CA GLN A 49 1.24 9.30 -9.41
C GLN A 49 1.10 9.23 -7.89
N ILE A 50 2.04 8.57 -7.21
CA ILE A 50 1.93 8.29 -5.77
C ILE A 50 1.89 9.54 -4.90
N PRO A 51 2.72 10.58 -5.12
CA PRO A 51 2.58 11.82 -4.36
C PRO A 51 1.18 12.43 -4.46
N GLY A 52 0.54 12.35 -5.64
CA GLY A 52 -0.83 12.81 -5.84
C GLY A 52 -1.86 12.00 -5.04
N VAL A 53 -1.74 10.68 -5.04
CA VAL A 53 -2.61 9.80 -4.22
C VAL A 53 -2.49 10.12 -2.74
N LEU A 54 -1.28 10.32 -2.23
CA LEU A 54 -1.05 10.69 -0.84
C LEU A 54 -1.56 12.10 -0.52
N TYR A 55 -1.44 13.04 -1.45
CA TYR A 55 -2.03 14.37 -1.31
C TYR A 55 -3.55 14.29 -1.21
N ASP A 56 -4.21 13.61 -2.14
CA ASP A 56 -5.66 13.51 -2.21
C ASP A 56 -6.26 12.77 -1.01
N SER A 57 -5.54 11.76 -0.48
CA SER A 57 -6.03 10.98 0.66
C SER A 57 -5.74 11.65 2.01
N ILE A 58 -4.53 12.12 2.24
CA ILE A 58 -4.07 12.53 3.59
C ILE A 58 -3.44 13.93 3.63
N GLY A 59 -3.48 14.67 2.54
CA GLY A 59 -2.90 16.02 2.45
C GLY A 59 -1.37 16.05 2.45
N PHE A 60 -0.71 14.94 2.09
CA PHE A 60 0.76 14.86 2.05
C PHE A 60 1.33 15.83 1.01
N THR A 61 2.35 16.58 1.41
CA THR A 61 3.23 17.30 0.48
C THR A 61 4.68 17.03 0.84
N LEU A 62 5.53 16.89 -0.18
CA LEU A 62 6.97 16.68 0.06
C LEU A 62 7.59 17.88 0.79
N LEU A 63 7.10 19.07 0.54
CA LEU A 63 7.62 20.31 1.16
C LEU A 63 7.41 20.31 2.69
N GLU A 64 6.26 19.81 3.15
CA GLU A 64 5.87 19.88 4.56
C GLU A 64 6.20 18.60 5.34
N ASN A 65 6.22 17.45 4.63
CA ASN A 65 6.27 16.13 5.30
C ASN A 65 7.50 15.29 4.92
N ALA A 66 8.48 15.86 4.22
CA ALA A 66 9.67 15.10 3.81
C ALA A 66 10.40 14.46 4.99
N ASP A 67 10.58 15.20 6.07
CA ASP A 67 11.29 14.74 7.26
C ASP A 67 10.53 13.62 7.98
N GLU A 68 9.18 13.68 8.01
CA GLU A 68 8.36 12.67 8.66
C GLU A 68 8.39 11.32 7.92
N LEU A 69 8.62 11.33 6.61
CA LEU A 69 8.69 10.14 5.77
C LEU A 69 10.13 9.71 5.45
N ASP A 70 11.11 10.46 5.91
CA ASP A 70 12.50 10.34 5.42
C ASP A 70 12.53 10.31 3.87
N ALA A 71 11.83 11.26 3.27
CA ALA A 71 11.53 11.28 1.85
C ALA A 71 12.34 12.32 1.08
N THR A 72 12.71 11.95 -0.14
CA THR A 72 13.38 12.84 -1.09
C THR A 72 12.72 12.82 -2.46
N ALA A 73 12.81 13.93 -3.19
CA ALA A 73 12.30 14.00 -4.55
C ALA A 73 13.10 13.09 -5.50
N LYS A 74 12.41 12.29 -6.29
CA LYS A 74 12.96 11.54 -7.41
C LYS A 74 12.72 12.33 -8.69
N LEU A 75 13.79 12.81 -9.28
CA LEU A 75 13.78 13.71 -10.44
C LEU A 75 13.92 12.97 -11.78
N GLY A 76 14.33 11.72 -11.74
CA GLY A 76 14.54 10.91 -12.94
C GLY A 76 15.09 9.53 -12.63
N VAL A 77 15.36 8.79 -13.69
CA VAL A 77 15.97 7.46 -13.65
C VAL A 77 17.16 7.44 -14.61
N LYS A 78 18.32 7.02 -14.09
CA LYS A 78 19.49 6.72 -14.91
C LYS A 78 19.46 5.24 -15.30
N PHE A 79 19.61 4.95 -16.57
CA PHE A 79 19.76 3.59 -17.10
C PHE A 79 21.20 3.35 -17.51
N SER A 80 21.88 2.43 -16.83
CA SER A 80 23.26 2.04 -17.10
C SER A 80 23.30 0.61 -17.63
N ASN A 81 24.13 0.35 -18.62
CA ASN A 81 24.35 -0.98 -19.22
C ASN A 81 23.11 -1.63 -19.90
N TRP A 82 22.11 -0.84 -20.24
CA TRP A 82 20.93 -1.31 -21.01
C TRP A 82 21.16 -1.22 -22.52
N ARG A 83 22.01 -0.27 -22.93
CA ARG A 83 22.41 -0.02 -24.32
C ARG A 83 23.90 0.38 -24.34
N GLU A 84 24.45 0.58 -25.51
CA GLU A 84 25.84 1.05 -25.70
C GLU A 84 26.12 2.38 -24.99
N GLN A 85 25.07 3.23 -24.86
CA GLN A 85 25.21 4.52 -24.19
C GLN A 85 24.26 4.57 -22.97
N GLU A 86 24.71 5.17 -21.87
CA GLU A 86 23.87 5.51 -20.75
C GLU A 86 22.84 6.56 -21.17
N PHE A 87 21.62 6.46 -20.64
CA PHE A 87 20.60 7.47 -20.86
C PHE A 87 19.83 7.76 -19.58
N TYR A 88 19.20 8.94 -19.55
CA TYR A 88 18.41 9.43 -18.44
C TYR A 88 16.97 9.63 -18.88
N SER A 89 16.02 9.16 -18.09
CA SER A 89 14.62 9.53 -18.19
C SER A 89 14.30 10.55 -17.12
N HIS A 90 14.09 11.79 -17.53
CA HIS A 90 13.74 12.89 -16.63
C HIS A 90 12.24 12.88 -16.33
N ILE A 91 11.89 13.13 -15.07
CA ILE A 91 10.52 13.22 -14.60
C ILE A 91 10.11 14.69 -14.44
N MET A 92 11.04 15.50 -13.94
CA MET A 92 10.86 16.94 -13.78
C MET A 92 10.92 17.69 -15.14
N PRO A 93 10.30 18.88 -15.26
CA PRO A 93 9.76 19.73 -14.19
C PRO A 93 8.25 19.56 -13.91
N VAL A 94 7.55 18.71 -14.64
CA VAL A 94 6.07 18.67 -14.61
C VAL A 94 5.53 17.93 -13.38
N CYS A 95 6.24 16.90 -12.95
CA CYS A 95 5.88 16.07 -11.81
C CYS A 95 7.13 15.49 -11.13
N TYR A 96 6.97 14.81 -10.03
CA TYR A 96 8.05 14.12 -9.33
C TYR A 96 7.57 12.78 -8.79
N GLY A 97 8.47 11.82 -8.71
CA GLY A 97 8.34 10.69 -7.83
C GLY A 97 9.06 10.98 -6.51
N MET A 98 9.08 10.04 -5.61
CA MET A 98 9.82 10.18 -4.36
C MET A 98 10.48 8.87 -3.96
N HIS A 99 11.53 8.97 -3.16
CA HIS A 99 12.07 7.91 -2.34
C HIS A 99 11.61 8.14 -0.92
N PHE A 100 11.38 7.09 -0.16
CA PHE A 100 10.96 7.16 1.24
C PHE A 100 11.38 5.92 2.02
N ASP A 101 11.35 6.01 3.34
CA ASP A 101 11.50 4.88 4.24
C ASP A 101 10.15 4.19 4.49
N ASN A 102 10.14 2.85 4.43
CA ASN A 102 8.91 2.05 4.55
C ASN A 102 8.30 2.07 5.95
N HIS A 103 9.10 2.20 6.97
CA HIS A 103 8.57 2.30 8.35
C HIS A 103 7.96 3.67 8.58
N SER A 104 8.66 4.72 8.14
CA SER A 104 8.22 6.11 8.29
C SER A 104 6.91 6.37 7.55
N ILE A 105 6.78 5.91 6.30
CA ILE A 105 5.52 6.07 5.55
C ILE A 105 4.37 5.32 6.22
N LYS A 106 4.62 4.12 6.77
CA LYS A 106 3.59 3.37 7.49
C LYS A 106 3.10 4.13 8.72
N GLU A 107 4.00 4.58 9.57
CA GLU A 107 3.65 5.30 10.79
C GLU A 107 2.88 6.58 10.50
N PHE A 108 3.38 7.38 9.55
CA PHE A 108 2.77 8.62 9.13
C PHE A 108 1.37 8.41 8.55
N THR A 109 1.24 7.54 7.55
CA THR A 109 -0.04 7.32 6.87
C THR A 109 -1.10 6.74 7.79
N PHE A 110 -0.76 5.76 8.65
CA PHE A 110 -1.70 5.17 9.58
C PHE A 110 -2.18 6.16 10.64
N LYS A 111 -1.28 7.04 11.12
CA LYS A 111 -1.67 8.15 11.98
C LYS A 111 -2.71 9.03 11.29
N LYS A 112 -2.44 9.44 10.04
CA LYS A 112 -3.36 10.26 9.24
C LYS A 112 -4.68 9.55 8.94
N PHE A 113 -4.67 8.26 8.60
CA PHE A 113 -5.89 7.50 8.36
C PHE A 113 -6.80 7.47 9.59
N ARG A 114 -6.26 7.24 10.78
CA ARG A 114 -7.02 7.28 12.04
C ARG A 114 -7.58 8.65 12.36
N GLU A 115 -6.85 9.71 12.07
CA GLU A 115 -7.25 11.09 12.34
C GLU A 115 -8.33 11.58 11.38
N LEU A 116 -8.19 11.28 10.08
CA LEU A 116 -9.02 11.88 9.04
C LEU A 116 -10.25 11.06 8.66
N PHE A 117 -10.20 9.71 8.81
CA PHE A 117 -11.22 8.83 8.27
C PHE A 117 -11.97 8.05 9.34
N LYS A 118 -13.21 8.46 9.65
CA LYS A 118 -14.09 7.75 10.61
C LYS A 118 -14.51 6.36 10.14
N ASN A 119 -14.40 6.08 8.86
CA ASN A 119 -14.70 4.81 8.19
C ASN A 119 -13.48 3.88 8.02
N PHE A 120 -12.31 4.28 8.50
CA PHE A 120 -11.10 3.44 8.58
C PHE A 120 -11.12 2.58 9.85
N ARG A 121 -10.77 1.31 9.71
CA ARG A 121 -10.72 0.31 10.80
C ARG A 121 -9.46 -0.54 10.68
N GLU A 122 -9.00 -1.06 11.80
CA GLU A 122 -7.87 -2.00 11.87
C GLU A 122 -8.32 -3.31 12.50
N ILE A 123 -7.89 -4.42 11.92
CA ILE A 123 -7.99 -5.76 12.48
C ILE A 123 -6.58 -6.30 12.61
N HIS A 124 -6.17 -6.58 13.84
CA HIS A 124 -4.83 -7.08 14.13
C HIS A 124 -4.88 -8.60 14.30
N GLY A 125 -3.98 -9.32 13.63
CA GLY A 125 -3.83 -10.77 13.72
C GLY A 125 -3.23 -11.38 12.47
N ASP A 126 -2.99 -12.68 12.52
CA ASP A 126 -2.50 -13.45 11.38
C ASP A 126 -3.65 -13.87 10.46
N VAL A 127 -3.52 -13.55 9.19
CA VAL A 127 -4.43 -14.05 8.15
C VAL A 127 -4.02 -15.49 7.83
N THR A 128 -4.96 -16.42 8.00
CA THR A 128 -4.73 -17.85 7.77
C THR A 128 -5.49 -18.40 6.57
N LEU A 129 -6.53 -17.69 6.11
CA LEU A 129 -7.35 -18.13 4.98
C LEU A 129 -8.05 -16.94 4.35
N ILE A 130 -8.07 -16.92 3.02
CA ILE A 130 -8.86 -15.99 2.20
C ILE A 130 -9.74 -16.83 1.28
N GLU A 131 -11.05 -16.62 1.35
CA GLU A 131 -12.04 -17.37 0.56
C GLU A 131 -12.91 -16.41 -0.23
N SER A 132 -13.19 -16.75 -1.48
CA SER A 132 -14.17 -16.05 -2.30
C SER A 132 -15.49 -16.82 -2.30
N GLU A 133 -16.57 -16.17 -1.92
CA GLU A 133 -17.94 -16.66 -2.02
C GLU A 133 -18.64 -15.91 -3.16
N GLU A 134 -19.86 -16.34 -3.55
CA GLU A 134 -20.57 -15.73 -4.71
C GLU A 134 -20.71 -14.20 -4.62
N THR A 135 -20.93 -13.66 -3.43
CA THR A 135 -21.20 -12.22 -3.22
C THR A 135 -20.29 -11.56 -2.21
N LYS A 136 -19.40 -12.31 -1.56
CA LYS A 136 -18.55 -11.85 -0.48
C LYS A 136 -17.17 -12.48 -0.57
N ALA A 137 -16.19 -11.79 0.00
CA ALA A 137 -14.89 -12.36 0.31
C ALA A 137 -14.75 -12.49 1.84
N CYS A 138 -14.23 -13.62 2.28
CA CYS A 138 -14.04 -13.92 3.69
C CYS A 138 -12.57 -14.03 4.02
N VAL A 139 -12.18 -13.43 5.14
CA VAL A 139 -10.82 -13.47 5.66
C VAL A 139 -10.85 -14.04 7.07
N THR A 140 -10.08 -15.09 7.31
CA THR A 140 -9.92 -15.65 8.64
C THR A 140 -8.67 -15.07 9.30
N VAL A 141 -8.86 -14.38 10.43
CA VAL A 141 -7.79 -13.74 11.21
C VAL A 141 -7.78 -14.36 12.60
N ASP A 142 -6.67 -14.97 12.99
CA ASP A 142 -6.53 -15.68 14.28
C ASP A 142 -7.71 -16.64 14.56
N GLY A 143 -8.16 -17.37 13.52
CA GLY A 143 -9.27 -18.33 13.60
C GLY A 143 -10.66 -17.69 13.56
N LYS A 144 -10.80 -16.38 13.51
CA LYS A 144 -12.08 -15.67 13.41
C LYS A 144 -12.37 -15.26 11.96
N LYS A 145 -13.50 -15.68 11.42
CA LYS A 145 -13.95 -15.32 10.07
C LYS A 145 -14.58 -13.92 10.03
N HIS A 146 -14.13 -13.10 9.09
CA HIS A 146 -14.62 -11.76 8.77
C HIS A 146 -15.08 -11.72 7.31
N SER A 147 -16.19 -11.04 7.03
CA SER A 147 -16.79 -10.96 5.69
C SER A 147 -16.76 -9.53 5.17
N PHE A 148 -16.33 -9.39 3.90
CA PHE A 148 -16.16 -8.12 3.19
C PHE A 148 -16.83 -8.20 1.82
N ASP A 149 -17.10 -7.04 1.21
CA ASP A 149 -17.52 -6.99 -0.17
C ASP A 149 -16.35 -7.22 -1.13
N TYR A 150 -15.16 -6.69 -0.77
CA TYR A 150 -13.92 -6.87 -1.53
C TYR A 150 -12.73 -7.06 -0.60
N VAL A 151 -11.75 -7.81 -1.07
CA VAL A 151 -10.46 -8.00 -0.40
C VAL A 151 -9.34 -7.66 -1.40
N ILE A 152 -8.40 -6.84 -0.97
CA ILE A 152 -7.15 -6.55 -1.67
C ILE A 152 -6.03 -7.20 -0.88
N ASP A 153 -5.43 -8.24 -1.44
CA ASP A 153 -4.35 -8.95 -0.79
C ASP A 153 -3.00 -8.31 -1.15
N CYS A 154 -2.39 -7.71 -0.14
CA CYS A 154 -1.04 -7.12 -0.17
C CYS A 154 -0.15 -7.79 0.88
N GLY A 155 -0.43 -9.04 1.25
CA GLY A 155 0.27 -9.80 2.28
C GLY A 155 1.72 -10.20 1.95
N GLY A 156 2.17 -9.92 0.74
CA GLY A 156 3.49 -10.28 0.24
C GLY A 156 3.52 -11.67 -0.37
N TYR A 157 4.68 -12.31 -0.32
CA TYR A 157 4.83 -13.67 -0.83
C TYR A 157 4.23 -14.67 0.15
N PRO A 158 3.38 -15.61 -0.30
CA PRO A 158 2.88 -16.67 0.56
C PRO A 158 4.02 -17.63 0.95
N ASP A 159 3.90 -18.21 2.13
CA ASP A 159 4.85 -19.24 2.60
C ASP A 159 4.74 -20.54 1.78
N ASP A 160 3.56 -20.81 1.23
CA ASP A 160 3.27 -21.96 0.35
C ASP A 160 2.49 -21.51 -0.90
N TYR A 161 2.92 -21.99 -2.05
CA TYR A 161 2.32 -21.73 -3.36
C TYR A 161 1.47 -22.91 -3.88
N SER A 162 1.24 -23.95 -3.08
CA SER A 162 0.52 -25.15 -3.51
C SER A 162 -0.92 -24.86 -3.94
N ASP A 163 -1.55 -23.86 -3.36
CA ASP A 163 -2.93 -23.45 -3.69
C ASP A 163 -3.01 -22.52 -4.91
N TYR A 164 -1.87 -22.03 -5.38
CA TYR A 164 -1.81 -21.23 -6.59
C TYR A 164 -1.54 -22.14 -7.79
N ASN A 165 -2.53 -22.28 -8.66
CA ASN A 165 -2.40 -23.01 -9.93
C ASN A 165 -1.53 -22.19 -10.90
N LEU A 166 -0.28 -21.93 -10.51
CA LEU A 166 0.67 -21.21 -11.35
C LEU A 166 1.27 -22.22 -12.31
N ASP A 167 0.86 -22.17 -13.58
CA ASP A 167 1.61 -22.78 -14.66
C ASP A 167 3.04 -22.23 -14.59
N LYS A 168 3.99 -23.10 -14.26
CA LYS A 168 5.40 -22.71 -14.28
C LYS A 168 5.77 -22.31 -15.72
N PRO A 169 6.41 -21.16 -15.91
CA PRO A 169 6.89 -20.77 -17.23
C PRO A 169 7.92 -21.74 -17.78
#